data_4f8cf4ba764899e54f193d380cf9b237
#
_entry.id   4f8cf4ba764899e54f193d380cf9b237
#
_cell.length_a   1.000
_cell.length_b   1.000
_cell.length_c   1.000
_cell.angle_alpha   90.00
_cell.angle_beta   90.00
_cell.angle_gamma   90.00
#
_symmetry.space_group_name_H-M   'P 1'
#
loop_
_entity.id
_entity.type
_entity.pdbx_description
1 polymer ?
#
loop_
_entity_poly.entity_id
_entity_poly.type
_entity_poly.pdbx_seq_one_letter_code
_entity_poly.pdbx_strand_id
1 'polypeptide(L)'
;MEPIADTRMAAGALQLAEFIANDAHHRRPSTASADRLMRVAGVLEHRWNFSSWRGVGPPPAAALAASFARSLDAPTGAKVVAFGVARAPGADGREVVVLAWAQRFAHFDGPIARVAAVGDVIRLRGAGRGLSGNVLLAVTAPNGVVSNKTAGDADHIDAEVVVSQPGLWQVELVGTLANGPFPVANFPVYVAVSDDPKATPRDHMIVSESAFREELMTLVNAARKTAGCPSLDDDARLTVAARAHSLAMRDEKFWGHESPRTGSPSDRVRFAGLLTTRSGENIARGPSAQDVHESLMDSPGHRSTIQSCVYTHVGLGIVAGAAHDASDWIVTQEFARINPTIAIGDALRDILSRANHQRAAAGLAELRWELRLAEAAQFAAESMVSPAADANATGKLALAQLAKSDVWFAHLNASWGERDSIESTLSLKSFSATEVDSIGIGVVQASLTGKPTNQLFVVVMTAQSGSRRESHPARPLAPQQNPKAP
;
A
#
# COMPACT_ATOMS: atom_id res chain seq x y z
N MET A 1 -16.09 23.59 16.61
CA MET A 1 -16.35 23.42 15.16
C MET A 1 -17.50 24.31 14.75
N GLU A 2 -17.34 25.01 13.65
CA GLU A 2 -18.37 25.91 13.13
C GLU A 2 -19.20 25.19 12.05
N PRO A 3 -20.52 25.02 12.21
CA PRO A 3 -21.38 24.44 11.20
C PRO A 3 -21.70 25.47 10.12
N ILE A 4 -21.52 25.07 8.86
CA ILE A 4 -21.79 25.90 7.68
C ILE A 4 -22.79 25.17 6.77
N ALA A 5 -23.89 25.83 6.44
CA ALA A 5 -24.82 25.30 5.41
C ALA A 5 -24.11 25.27 4.06
N ASP A 6 -24.19 24.13 3.36
CA ASP A 6 -23.51 23.91 2.09
C ASP A 6 -24.49 23.37 1.05
N THR A 7 -24.57 24.02 -0.09
CA THR A 7 -25.51 23.67 -1.17
C THR A 7 -25.24 22.31 -1.77
N ARG A 8 -23.99 21.87 -1.84
CA ARG A 8 -23.59 20.54 -2.33
C ARG A 8 -24.03 19.46 -1.36
N MET A 9 -23.86 19.72 -0.04
CA MET A 9 -24.39 18.83 1.00
C MET A 9 -25.91 18.73 0.95
N ALA A 10 -26.61 19.84 0.68
CA ALA A 10 -28.07 19.84 0.51
C ALA A 10 -28.49 19.07 -0.74
N ALA A 11 -27.79 19.23 -1.86
CA ALA A 11 -28.02 18.44 -3.08
C ALA A 11 -27.77 16.94 -2.86
N GLY A 12 -26.69 16.56 -2.17
CA GLY A 12 -26.41 15.17 -1.80
C GLY A 12 -27.46 14.59 -0.84
N ALA A 13 -27.91 15.37 0.14
CA ALA A 13 -29.01 14.99 1.01
C ALA A 13 -30.31 14.75 0.23
N LEU A 14 -30.59 15.54 -0.82
CA LEU A 14 -31.75 15.33 -1.68
C LEU A 14 -31.64 14.01 -2.46
N GLN A 15 -30.50 13.72 -3.08
CA GLN A 15 -30.25 12.46 -3.78
C GLN A 15 -30.46 11.25 -2.85
N LEU A 16 -29.98 11.31 -1.61
CA LEU A 16 -30.18 10.27 -0.61
C LEU A 16 -31.66 10.15 -0.19
N ALA A 17 -32.35 11.28 -0.01
CA ALA A 17 -33.77 11.29 0.36
C ALA A 17 -34.63 10.69 -0.76
N GLU A 18 -34.40 11.05 -2.00
CA GLU A 18 -35.09 10.51 -3.18
C GLU A 18 -34.81 9.01 -3.34
N PHE A 19 -33.57 8.58 -3.17
CA PHE A 19 -33.23 7.16 -3.20
C PHE A 19 -34.03 6.35 -2.18
N ILE A 20 -34.03 6.78 -0.90
CA ILE A 20 -34.75 6.10 0.19
C ILE A 20 -36.27 6.16 -0.04
N ALA A 21 -36.80 7.28 -0.55
CA ALA A 21 -38.23 7.45 -0.81
C ALA A 21 -38.75 6.55 -1.93
N ASN A 22 -37.92 6.29 -2.95
CA ASN A 22 -38.26 5.51 -4.13
C ASN A 22 -37.96 4.01 -3.98
N ASP A 23 -37.17 3.60 -3.00
CA ASP A 23 -36.93 2.16 -2.74
C ASP A 23 -38.19 1.52 -2.15
N ALA A 24 -38.69 0.42 -2.77
CA ALA A 24 -39.91 -0.25 -2.37
C ALA A 24 -39.91 -0.76 -0.91
N HIS A 25 -38.74 -1.01 -0.34
CA HIS A 25 -38.54 -1.43 1.04
C HIS A 25 -37.94 -0.32 1.92
N HIS A 26 -37.78 0.90 1.35
CA HIS A 26 -37.21 2.07 2.01
C HIS A 26 -35.85 1.85 2.64
N ARG A 27 -35.03 1.00 2.00
CA ARG A 27 -33.67 0.72 2.42
C ARG A 27 -32.77 1.92 2.22
N ARG A 28 -31.78 2.04 3.05
CA ARG A 28 -30.69 2.97 2.81
C ARG A 28 -29.85 2.50 1.61
N PRO A 29 -29.22 3.41 0.84
CA PRO A 29 -28.25 3.01 -0.16
C PRO A 29 -27.06 2.32 0.53
N SER A 30 -26.38 1.43 -0.20
CA SER A 30 -25.07 0.93 0.24
C SER A 30 -24.08 2.08 0.42
N THR A 31 -23.01 1.89 1.18
CA THR A 31 -22.00 2.93 1.39
C THR A 31 -21.43 3.42 0.07
N ALA A 32 -21.07 2.51 -0.85
CA ALA A 32 -20.56 2.87 -2.17
C ALA A 32 -21.59 3.63 -3.01
N SER A 33 -22.89 3.23 -2.97
CA SER A 33 -23.96 3.95 -3.67
C SER A 33 -24.19 5.33 -3.07
N ALA A 34 -24.18 5.44 -1.75
CA ALA A 34 -24.33 6.71 -1.06
C ALA A 34 -23.16 7.66 -1.35
N ASP A 35 -21.92 7.15 -1.33
CA ASP A 35 -20.74 7.92 -1.74
C ASP A 35 -20.87 8.44 -3.17
N ARG A 36 -21.34 7.61 -4.07
CA ARG A 36 -21.55 7.98 -5.48
C ARG A 36 -22.58 9.10 -5.62
N LEU A 37 -23.73 8.99 -4.94
CA LEU A 37 -24.76 10.05 -4.92
C LEU A 37 -24.22 11.38 -4.38
N MET A 38 -23.47 11.34 -3.29
CA MET A 38 -22.88 12.54 -2.69
C MET A 38 -21.84 13.17 -3.62
N ARG A 39 -21.00 12.37 -4.26
CA ARG A 39 -19.98 12.85 -5.19
C ARG A 39 -20.58 13.47 -6.44
N VAL A 40 -21.65 12.90 -7.00
CA VAL A 40 -22.42 13.48 -8.12
C VAL A 40 -23.02 14.82 -7.72
N ALA A 41 -23.54 14.95 -6.51
CA ALA A 41 -24.02 16.22 -5.97
C ALA A 41 -22.90 17.27 -5.74
N GLY A 42 -21.64 16.93 -6.02
CA GLY A 42 -20.50 17.85 -5.92
C GLY A 42 -19.82 17.86 -4.56
N VAL A 43 -20.18 16.96 -3.64
CA VAL A 43 -19.49 16.80 -2.37
C VAL A 43 -18.08 16.29 -2.64
N LEU A 44 -17.08 17.00 -2.08
CA LEU A 44 -15.65 16.72 -2.27
C LEU A 44 -15.08 15.96 -1.08
N GLU A 45 -15.67 16.15 0.08
CA GLU A 45 -15.22 15.59 1.34
C GLU A 45 -15.32 14.06 1.31
N HIS A 46 -14.21 13.38 1.56
CA HIS A 46 -14.16 11.91 1.58
C HIS A 46 -14.97 11.32 2.74
N ARG A 47 -14.94 11.97 3.91
CA ARG A 47 -15.64 11.52 5.10
C ARG A 47 -16.87 12.39 5.36
N TRP A 48 -18.01 11.84 5.06
CA TRP A 48 -19.31 12.44 5.32
C TRP A 48 -20.22 11.43 6.03
N ASN A 49 -21.32 11.92 6.62
CA ASN A 49 -22.32 11.10 7.30
C ASN A 49 -23.71 11.62 6.99
N PHE A 50 -24.72 10.81 7.24
CA PHE A 50 -26.09 11.26 7.15
C PHE A 50 -26.98 10.59 8.21
N SER A 51 -28.07 11.27 8.54
CA SER A 51 -29.18 10.74 9.30
C SER A 51 -30.46 10.91 8.50
N SER A 52 -31.33 9.91 8.54
CA SER A 52 -32.60 9.93 7.83
C SER A 52 -33.77 9.68 8.77
N TRP A 53 -34.88 10.35 8.48
CA TRP A 53 -36.17 10.13 9.12
C TRP A 53 -37.21 9.91 8.03
N ARG A 54 -38.22 9.08 8.32
CA ARG A 54 -39.36 8.84 7.44
C ARG A 54 -40.65 8.80 8.22
N GLY A 55 -41.63 9.59 7.80
CA GLY A 55 -42.92 9.66 8.49
C GLY A 55 -43.88 10.66 7.89
N VAL A 56 -44.99 10.89 8.60
CA VAL A 56 -45.98 11.93 8.28
C VAL A 56 -45.81 13.06 9.28
N GLY A 57 -45.78 14.30 8.81
CA GLY A 57 -45.60 15.49 9.63
C GLY A 57 -44.16 15.91 9.82
N PRO A 58 -43.88 16.89 10.72
CA PRO A 58 -42.51 17.41 10.86
C PRO A 58 -41.56 16.34 11.45
N PRO A 59 -40.30 16.30 10.94
CA PRO A 59 -39.30 15.38 11.47
C PRO A 59 -38.94 15.75 12.91
N PRO A 60 -38.50 14.76 13.74
CA PRO A 60 -38.06 15.02 15.09
C PRO A 60 -36.71 15.77 15.08
N ALA A 61 -36.75 17.08 14.97
CA ALA A 61 -35.58 17.95 14.83
C ALA A 61 -34.53 17.68 15.94
N ALA A 62 -34.98 17.39 17.19
CA ALA A 62 -34.08 17.06 18.28
C ALA A 62 -33.29 15.75 18.05
N ALA A 63 -33.88 14.72 17.44
CA ALA A 63 -33.20 13.46 17.15
C ALA A 63 -32.17 13.63 16.01
N LEU A 64 -32.51 14.38 14.96
CA LEU A 64 -31.58 14.71 13.87
C LEU A 64 -30.42 15.57 14.38
N ALA A 65 -30.71 16.60 15.20
CA ALA A 65 -29.70 17.45 15.84
C ALA A 65 -28.78 16.65 16.77
N ALA A 66 -29.30 15.71 17.57
CA ALA A 66 -28.51 14.86 18.43
C ALA A 66 -27.58 13.92 17.64
N SER A 67 -28.01 13.43 16.49
CA SER A 67 -27.16 12.63 15.57
C SER A 67 -26.01 13.47 15.02
N PHE A 68 -26.31 14.68 14.61
CA PHE A 68 -25.30 15.66 14.13
C PHE A 68 -24.33 16.03 15.25
N ALA A 69 -24.82 16.38 16.45
CA ALA A 69 -23.98 16.77 17.58
C ALA A 69 -22.97 15.68 17.99
N ARG A 70 -23.40 14.40 18.03
CA ARG A 70 -22.49 13.28 18.34
C ARG A 70 -21.32 13.14 17.37
N SER A 71 -21.48 13.57 16.13
CA SER A 71 -20.38 13.52 15.13
C SER A 71 -19.43 14.71 15.21
N LEU A 72 -19.83 15.79 15.91
CA LEU A 72 -18.96 16.96 16.16
C LEU A 72 -17.94 16.71 17.27
N ASP A 73 -18.20 15.78 18.18
CA ASP A 73 -17.35 15.48 19.33
C ASP A 73 -16.14 14.60 18.97
N ALA A 74 -16.04 14.12 17.74
CA ALA A 74 -14.91 13.31 17.32
C ALA A 74 -13.62 14.18 17.22
N PRO A 75 -12.49 13.76 17.82
CA PRO A 75 -11.24 14.52 17.83
C PRO A 75 -10.52 14.44 16.50
N THR A 76 -11.01 15.15 15.48
CA THR A 76 -10.50 15.04 14.11
C THR A 76 -9.72 16.26 13.63
N GLY A 77 -9.60 17.32 14.44
CA GLY A 77 -8.88 18.55 14.06
C GLY A 77 -9.64 19.46 13.08
N ALA A 78 -10.74 19.02 12.47
CA ALA A 78 -11.54 19.87 11.60
C ALA A 78 -12.18 21.02 12.39
N LYS A 79 -12.05 22.25 11.87
CA LYS A 79 -12.65 23.46 12.47
C LYS A 79 -14.01 23.79 11.84
N VAL A 80 -14.35 23.19 10.71
CA VAL A 80 -15.56 23.48 9.93
C VAL A 80 -16.30 22.19 9.62
N VAL A 81 -17.61 22.21 9.79
CA VAL A 81 -18.52 21.14 9.36
C VAL A 81 -19.50 21.68 8.34
N ALA A 82 -19.45 21.15 7.11
CA ALA A 82 -20.44 21.43 6.10
C ALA A 82 -21.68 20.55 6.34
N PHE A 83 -22.87 21.09 6.22
CA PHE A 83 -24.10 20.32 6.33
C PHE A 83 -25.15 20.74 5.31
N GLY A 84 -26.09 19.83 5.01
CA GLY A 84 -27.25 20.08 4.19
C GLY A 84 -28.44 19.24 4.65
N VAL A 85 -29.62 19.79 4.46
CA VAL A 85 -30.89 19.10 4.77
C VAL A 85 -31.75 19.10 3.52
N ALA A 86 -32.38 17.98 3.23
CA ALA A 86 -33.33 17.87 2.15
C ALA A 86 -34.48 16.91 2.50
N ARG A 87 -35.56 16.99 1.75
CA ARG A 87 -36.71 16.10 1.87
C ARG A 87 -37.21 15.65 0.51
N ALA A 88 -37.74 14.42 0.47
CA ALA A 88 -38.37 13.85 -0.70
C ALA A 88 -39.70 13.17 -0.32
N PRO A 89 -40.76 13.28 -1.15
CA PRO A 89 -42.02 12.60 -0.91
C PRO A 89 -41.87 11.12 -1.27
N GLY A 90 -42.34 10.22 -0.40
CA GLY A 90 -42.49 8.80 -0.72
C GLY A 90 -43.84 8.51 -1.39
N ALA A 91 -43.89 7.44 -2.19
CA ALA A 91 -45.11 7.02 -2.90
C ALA A 91 -46.26 6.63 -1.94
N ASP A 92 -45.97 6.35 -0.71
CA ASP A 92 -46.95 6.02 0.36
C ASP A 92 -47.45 7.22 1.16
N GLY A 93 -47.16 8.44 0.70
CA GLY A 93 -47.59 9.69 1.35
C GLY A 93 -46.76 10.07 2.58
N ARG A 94 -45.67 9.35 2.88
CA ARG A 94 -44.69 9.72 3.91
C ARG A 94 -43.55 10.52 3.29
N GLU A 95 -43.00 11.44 4.05
CA GLU A 95 -41.79 12.16 3.65
C GLU A 95 -40.54 11.47 4.20
N VAL A 96 -39.48 11.49 3.41
CA VAL A 96 -38.12 11.17 3.85
C VAL A 96 -37.34 12.47 4.01
N VAL A 97 -36.77 12.67 5.19
CA VAL A 97 -35.90 13.81 5.48
C VAL A 97 -34.50 13.29 5.75
N VAL A 98 -33.51 13.87 5.06
CA VAL A 98 -32.08 13.53 5.24
C VAL A 98 -31.35 14.78 5.69
N LEU A 99 -30.58 14.63 6.76
CA LEU A 99 -29.52 15.55 7.16
C LEU A 99 -28.18 14.90 6.83
N ALA A 100 -27.41 15.50 5.94
CA ALA A 100 -26.05 15.09 5.60
C ALA A 100 -25.03 16.11 6.10
N TRP A 101 -23.84 15.66 6.51
CA TRP A 101 -22.77 16.52 6.98
C TRP A 101 -21.39 15.90 6.72
N ALA A 102 -20.37 16.77 6.60
CA ALA A 102 -18.98 16.37 6.45
C ALA A 102 -18.04 17.32 7.20
N GLN A 103 -16.94 16.78 7.69
CA GLN A 103 -15.83 17.60 8.19
C GLN A 103 -14.99 18.08 7.02
N ARG A 104 -14.69 19.38 6.98
CA ARG A 104 -13.96 20.02 5.88
C ARG A 104 -12.52 20.30 6.28
N PHE A 105 -11.60 19.63 5.60
CA PHE A 105 -10.16 19.73 5.81
C PHE A 105 -9.43 20.51 4.70
N ALA A 106 -10.13 20.90 3.64
CA ALA A 106 -9.59 21.76 2.59
C ALA A 106 -10.59 22.84 2.21
N HIS A 107 -10.06 23.99 1.81
CA HIS A 107 -10.82 25.07 1.17
C HIS A 107 -10.26 25.26 -0.25
N PHE A 108 -11.15 25.41 -1.23
CA PHE A 108 -10.77 25.66 -2.60
C PHE A 108 -11.22 27.09 -3.02
N ASP A 109 -10.34 27.77 -3.75
CA ASP A 109 -10.53 29.19 -4.15
C ASP A 109 -11.65 29.39 -5.19
N GLY A 110 -12.06 28.29 -5.82
CA GLY A 110 -13.12 28.32 -6.85
C GLY A 110 -13.79 26.97 -7.06
N PRO A 111 -14.79 26.92 -7.95
CA PRO A 111 -15.46 25.69 -8.29
C PRO A 111 -14.51 24.73 -9.01
N ILE A 112 -14.57 23.44 -8.64
CA ILE A 112 -13.82 22.38 -9.31
C ILE A 112 -14.68 21.76 -10.40
N ALA A 113 -14.18 21.75 -11.64
CA ALA A 113 -14.88 21.14 -12.75
C ALA A 113 -15.03 19.63 -12.55
N ARG A 114 -16.27 19.14 -12.73
CA ARG A 114 -16.65 17.73 -12.59
C ARG A 114 -16.99 17.08 -13.94
N VAL A 115 -17.23 17.91 -14.95
CA VAL A 115 -17.42 17.52 -16.35
C VAL A 115 -16.40 18.28 -17.18
N ALA A 116 -15.74 17.58 -18.08
CA ALA A 116 -14.65 18.14 -18.87
C ALA A 116 -14.61 17.53 -20.28
N ALA A 117 -13.95 18.21 -21.20
CA ALA A 117 -13.57 17.67 -22.49
C ALA A 117 -12.18 17.03 -22.44
N VAL A 118 -11.88 16.15 -23.39
CA VAL A 118 -10.53 15.60 -23.54
C VAL A 118 -9.54 16.72 -23.83
N GLY A 119 -8.47 16.80 -23.05
CA GLY A 119 -7.45 17.86 -23.13
C GLY A 119 -7.63 18.98 -22.11
N ASP A 120 -8.77 19.04 -21.42
CA ASP A 120 -8.98 20.05 -20.38
C ASP A 120 -8.05 19.84 -19.18
N VAL A 121 -7.83 20.94 -18.45
CA VAL A 121 -7.03 20.98 -17.24
C VAL A 121 -7.93 21.29 -16.03
N ILE A 122 -8.06 20.34 -15.14
CA ILE A 122 -8.75 20.50 -13.86
C ILE A 122 -7.77 21.12 -12.87
N ARG A 123 -8.07 22.33 -12.38
CA ARG A 123 -7.23 23.06 -11.44
C ARG A 123 -7.75 22.94 -10.01
N LEU A 124 -6.85 22.65 -9.10
CA LEU A 124 -7.10 22.50 -7.67
C LEU A 124 -6.23 23.53 -6.94
N ARG A 125 -6.83 24.65 -6.53
CA ARG A 125 -6.15 25.71 -5.79
C ARG A 125 -6.87 25.99 -4.49
N GLY A 126 -6.09 26.16 -3.41
CA GLY A 126 -6.68 26.40 -2.11
C GLY A 126 -5.72 26.15 -0.97
N ALA A 127 -6.26 25.86 0.22
CA ALA A 127 -5.49 25.59 1.42
C ALA A 127 -6.12 24.48 2.26
N GLY A 128 -5.30 23.77 2.99
CA GLY A 128 -5.73 22.78 3.99
C GLY A 128 -6.16 23.44 5.29
N ARG A 129 -6.89 22.68 6.08
CA ARG A 129 -7.35 23.09 7.43
C ARG A 129 -7.02 22.01 8.42
N GLY A 130 -6.07 22.28 9.32
CA GLY A 130 -5.60 21.32 10.32
C GLY A 130 -4.75 20.17 9.72
N LEU A 131 -4.22 20.38 8.53
CA LEU A 131 -3.26 19.48 7.89
C LEU A 131 -1.85 19.83 8.30
N SER A 132 -0.92 18.91 8.05
CA SER A 132 0.52 19.12 8.19
C SER A 132 1.28 18.52 7.00
N GLY A 133 2.45 19.10 6.71
CA GLY A 133 3.34 18.62 5.65
C GLY A 133 2.78 18.76 4.23
N ASN A 134 3.25 17.93 3.33
CA ASN A 134 2.86 17.95 1.94
C ASN A 134 1.45 17.37 1.72
N VAL A 135 0.74 17.94 0.75
CA VAL A 135 -0.51 17.39 0.21
C VAL A 135 -0.18 16.64 -1.08
N LEU A 136 -0.69 15.43 -1.19
CA LEU A 136 -0.52 14.58 -2.38
C LEU A 136 -1.78 14.61 -3.24
N LEU A 137 -1.60 14.67 -4.55
CA LEU A 137 -2.63 14.43 -5.54
C LEU A 137 -2.47 13.01 -6.07
N ALA A 138 -3.50 12.20 -5.92
CA ALA A 138 -3.62 10.89 -6.52
C ALA A 138 -4.74 10.89 -7.56
N VAL A 139 -4.49 10.33 -8.73
CA VAL A 139 -5.46 10.34 -9.85
C VAL A 139 -5.53 8.95 -10.45
N THR A 140 -6.74 8.40 -10.56
CA THR A 140 -7.01 7.20 -11.35
C THR A 140 -7.59 7.61 -12.70
N ALA A 141 -6.91 7.23 -13.78
CA ALA A 141 -7.38 7.42 -15.14
C ALA A 141 -8.43 6.34 -15.53
N PRO A 142 -9.24 6.54 -16.59
CA PRO A 142 -10.26 5.57 -17.02
C PRO A 142 -9.73 4.17 -17.34
N ASN A 143 -8.46 4.04 -17.72
CA ASN A 143 -7.77 2.75 -17.93
C ASN A 143 -7.35 2.06 -16.63
N GLY A 144 -7.66 2.63 -15.46
CA GLY A 144 -7.33 2.10 -14.14
C GLY A 144 -5.93 2.44 -13.62
N VAL A 145 -5.09 3.11 -14.42
CA VAL A 145 -3.75 3.54 -14.00
C VAL A 145 -3.85 4.65 -12.97
N VAL A 146 -3.14 4.48 -11.85
CA VAL A 146 -3.02 5.48 -10.80
C VAL A 146 -1.70 6.24 -10.93
N SER A 147 -1.78 7.56 -10.87
CA SER A 147 -0.63 8.46 -10.82
C SER A 147 -0.66 9.31 -9.56
N ASN A 148 0.51 9.56 -8.97
CA ASN A 148 0.65 10.35 -7.75
C ASN A 148 1.67 11.48 -7.96
N LYS A 149 1.37 12.67 -7.42
CA LYS A 149 2.32 13.78 -7.38
C LYS A 149 2.04 14.68 -6.18
N THR A 150 3.01 15.49 -5.79
CA THR A 150 2.80 16.53 -4.77
C THR A 150 1.87 17.62 -5.32
N ALA A 151 0.90 18.04 -4.52
CA ALA A 151 -0.06 19.12 -4.80
C ALA A 151 0.24 20.41 -4.03
N GLY A 152 1.42 20.52 -3.43
CA GLY A 152 1.80 21.59 -2.53
C GLY A 152 1.94 21.15 -1.09
N ASP A 153 1.70 22.06 -0.16
CA ASP A 153 1.71 21.80 1.28
C ASP A 153 0.36 22.12 1.94
N ALA A 154 0.32 22.04 3.27
CA ALA A 154 -0.90 22.27 4.03
C ALA A 154 -1.49 23.68 3.88
N ASP A 155 -0.65 24.70 3.67
CA ASP A 155 -1.07 26.09 3.57
C ASP A 155 -1.34 26.52 2.13
N HIS A 156 -0.76 25.82 1.16
CA HIS A 156 -0.86 26.15 -0.25
C HIS A 156 -1.02 24.89 -1.13
N ILE A 157 -2.26 24.63 -1.55
CA ILE A 157 -2.59 23.56 -2.51
C ILE A 157 -2.63 24.20 -3.90
N ASP A 158 -1.77 23.73 -4.81
CA ASP A 158 -1.80 24.09 -6.23
C ASP A 158 -1.46 22.86 -7.09
N ALA A 159 -2.45 22.32 -7.76
CA ALA A 159 -2.30 21.15 -8.60
C ALA A 159 -3.19 21.19 -9.83
N GLU A 160 -2.74 20.51 -10.88
CA GLU A 160 -3.47 20.39 -12.15
C GLU A 160 -3.60 18.92 -12.56
N VAL A 161 -4.75 18.55 -13.09
CA VAL A 161 -4.99 17.23 -13.69
C VAL A 161 -5.35 17.46 -15.16
N VAL A 162 -4.50 16.98 -16.07
CA VAL A 162 -4.78 16.98 -17.50
C VAL A 162 -5.59 15.72 -17.83
N VAL A 163 -6.82 15.86 -18.27
CA VAL A 163 -7.69 14.72 -18.61
C VAL A 163 -7.52 14.38 -20.11
N SER A 164 -6.71 13.37 -20.40
CA SER A 164 -6.18 13.07 -21.73
C SER A 164 -7.00 12.03 -22.51
N GLN A 165 -8.02 11.43 -21.92
CA GLN A 165 -8.86 10.40 -22.56
C GLN A 165 -10.30 10.45 -22.02
N PRO A 166 -11.29 10.00 -22.81
CA PRO A 166 -12.68 9.95 -22.36
C PRO A 166 -12.87 8.89 -21.28
N GLY A 167 -13.84 9.11 -20.40
CA GLY A 167 -14.21 8.18 -19.33
C GLY A 167 -14.23 8.84 -17.95
N LEU A 168 -14.34 8.03 -16.93
CA LEU A 168 -14.37 8.43 -15.53
C LEU A 168 -12.95 8.55 -14.99
N TRP A 169 -12.58 9.74 -14.58
CA TRP A 169 -11.35 10.02 -13.81
C TRP A 169 -11.70 10.15 -12.34
N GLN A 170 -10.92 9.54 -11.46
CA GLN A 170 -11.06 9.71 -10.02
C GLN A 170 -9.90 10.55 -9.50
N VAL A 171 -10.21 11.64 -8.80
CA VAL A 171 -9.21 12.59 -8.27
C VAL A 171 -9.30 12.60 -6.76
N GLU A 172 -8.16 12.47 -6.10
CA GLU A 172 -8.06 12.47 -4.64
C GLU A 172 -6.92 13.36 -4.17
N LEU A 173 -7.19 14.19 -3.16
CA LEU A 173 -6.16 14.92 -2.42
C LEU A 173 -6.00 14.27 -1.05
N VAL A 174 -4.77 13.92 -0.70
CA VAL A 174 -4.40 13.30 0.57
C VAL A 174 -3.53 14.25 1.35
N GLY A 175 -4.02 14.71 2.50
CA GLY A 175 -3.26 15.47 3.48
C GLY A 175 -2.84 14.60 4.66
N THR A 176 -2.07 15.16 5.59
CA THR A 176 -1.67 14.48 6.83
C THR A 176 -2.37 15.11 8.02
N LEU A 177 -3.10 14.32 8.77
CA LEU A 177 -3.69 14.65 10.08
C LEU A 177 -2.87 14.03 11.21
N ALA A 178 -3.23 14.29 12.46
CA ALA A 178 -2.59 13.70 13.63
C ALA A 178 -2.59 12.15 13.61
N ASN A 179 -3.60 11.55 12.96
CA ASN A 179 -3.76 10.10 12.86
C ASN A 179 -3.24 9.52 11.53
N GLY A 180 -2.34 10.26 10.85
CA GLY A 180 -1.72 9.83 9.62
C GLY A 180 -2.35 10.40 8.34
N PRO A 181 -2.00 9.85 7.17
CA PRO A 181 -2.55 10.26 5.88
C PRO A 181 -4.08 10.17 5.85
N PHE A 182 -4.72 11.15 5.25
CA PHE A 182 -6.18 11.23 5.19
C PHE A 182 -6.65 11.85 3.87
N PRO A 183 -7.60 11.23 3.13
CA PRO A 183 -8.19 11.82 1.95
C PRO A 183 -9.05 13.04 2.32
N VAL A 184 -8.60 14.24 1.98
CA VAL A 184 -9.28 15.49 2.31
C VAL A 184 -10.32 15.90 1.26
N ALA A 185 -10.13 15.42 0.02
CA ALA A 185 -11.10 15.51 -1.06
C ALA A 185 -10.97 14.29 -1.97
N ASN A 186 -12.10 13.75 -2.42
CA ASN A 186 -12.15 12.64 -3.38
C ASN A 186 -13.41 12.80 -4.26
N PHE A 187 -13.21 12.87 -5.57
CA PHE A 187 -14.31 13.15 -6.49
C PHE A 187 -14.03 12.63 -7.90
N PRO A 188 -15.09 12.24 -8.64
CA PRO A 188 -15.00 11.90 -10.05
C PRO A 188 -14.94 13.15 -10.94
N VAL A 189 -14.29 13.01 -12.10
CA VAL A 189 -14.39 13.93 -13.23
C VAL A 189 -14.85 13.13 -14.45
N TYR A 190 -15.95 13.54 -15.04
CA TYR A 190 -16.59 12.90 -16.19
C TYR A 190 -16.07 13.55 -17.47
N VAL A 191 -15.35 12.80 -18.29
CA VAL A 191 -14.72 13.31 -19.52
C VAL A 191 -15.40 12.69 -20.73
N ALA A 192 -16.18 13.49 -21.46
CA ALA A 192 -16.95 13.06 -22.65
C ALA A 192 -17.86 11.83 -22.39
N VAL A 193 -18.30 11.65 -21.15
CA VAL A 193 -19.26 10.61 -20.74
C VAL A 193 -20.35 11.24 -19.88
N SER A 194 -21.53 10.62 -19.87
CA SER A 194 -22.64 11.09 -19.04
C SER A 194 -22.40 10.73 -17.57
N ASP A 195 -22.85 11.60 -16.71
CA ASP A 195 -22.96 11.44 -15.27
C ASP A 195 -24.19 10.55 -14.96
N ASP A 196 -24.03 9.24 -14.89
CA ASP A 196 -25.12 8.32 -14.53
C ASP A 196 -24.74 7.50 -13.28
N PRO A 197 -25.08 8.00 -12.08
CA PRO A 197 -24.87 7.26 -10.84
C PRO A 197 -25.93 6.16 -10.72
N LYS A 198 -25.67 4.99 -11.25
CA LYS A 198 -26.49 3.81 -10.94
C LYS A 198 -26.28 3.40 -9.49
N ALA A 199 -27.02 4.04 -8.61
CA ALA A 199 -27.12 3.61 -7.21
C ALA A 199 -28.00 2.35 -7.15
N THR A 200 -27.43 1.24 -6.74
CA THR A 200 -28.18 -0.01 -6.51
C THR A 200 -28.37 -0.22 -5.03
N PRO A 201 -29.62 -0.42 -4.56
CA PRO A 201 -29.85 -0.90 -3.19
C PRO A 201 -29.28 -2.30 -3.08
N ARG A 202 -28.60 -2.58 -1.99
CA ARG A 202 -28.14 -3.94 -1.68
C ARG A 202 -28.82 -4.43 -0.41
N ASP A 203 -29.29 -5.66 -0.47
CA ASP A 203 -29.78 -6.33 0.72
C ASP A 203 -28.58 -6.64 1.64
N HIS A 204 -28.66 -6.17 2.88
CA HIS A 204 -27.71 -6.53 3.91
C HIS A 204 -27.96 -7.98 4.34
N MET A 205 -27.22 -8.90 3.77
CA MET A 205 -27.11 -10.23 4.35
C MET A 205 -26.11 -10.17 5.49
N ILE A 206 -26.51 -10.55 6.69
CA ILE A 206 -25.59 -10.76 7.80
C ILE A 206 -24.74 -11.97 7.42
N VAL A 207 -23.52 -11.73 6.98
CA VAL A 207 -22.55 -12.79 6.67
C VAL A 207 -21.61 -13.00 7.86
N SER A 208 -21.05 -14.19 7.98
CA SER A 208 -20.00 -14.45 8.98
C SER A 208 -18.71 -13.68 8.64
N GLU A 209 -17.88 -13.41 9.65
CA GLU A 209 -16.55 -12.81 9.45
C GLU A 209 -15.72 -13.62 8.44
N SER A 210 -15.82 -14.96 8.47
CA SER A 210 -15.10 -15.82 7.52
C SER A 210 -15.59 -15.67 6.09
N ALA A 211 -16.90 -15.62 5.85
CA ALA A 211 -17.46 -15.40 4.52
C ALA A 211 -17.09 -14.02 3.97
N PHE A 212 -17.16 -12.99 4.83
CA PHE A 212 -16.73 -11.63 4.46
C PHE A 212 -15.24 -11.60 4.05
N ARG A 213 -14.38 -12.28 4.82
CA ARG A 213 -12.94 -12.37 4.55
C ARG A 213 -12.66 -13.05 3.21
N GLU A 214 -13.30 -14.17 2.95
CA GLU A 214 -13.14 -14.95 1.72
C GLU A 214 -13.57 -14.14 0.48
N GLU A 215 -14.72 -13.48 0.56
CA GLU A 215 -15.21 -12.60 -0.50
C GLU A 215 -14.26 -11.41 -0.72
N LEU A 216 -13.83 -10.72 0.35
CA LEU A 216 -12.93 -9.58 0.22
C LEU A 216 -11.58 -9.98 -0.37
N MET A 217 -11.02 -11.12 0.02
CA MET A 217 -9.76 -11.64 -0.54
C MET A 217 -9.91 -11.95 -2.03
N THR A 218 -11.05 -12.53 -2.43
CA THR A 218 -11.37 -12.80 -3.84
C THR A 218 -11.43 -11.51 -4.65
N LEU A 219 -12.11 -10.48 -4.15
CA LEU A 219 -12.24 -9.18 -4.81
C LEU A 219 -10.88 -8.46 -4.96
N VAL A 220 -10.07 -8.45 -3.89
CA VAL A 220 -8.72 -7.88 -3.91
C VAL A 220 -7.86 -8.56 -4.98
N ASN A 221 -7.84 -9.89 -5.00
CA ASN A 221 -7.04 -10.64 -5.97
C ASN A 221 -7.57 -10.52 -7.42
N ALA A 222 -8.87 -10.36 -7.61
CA ALA A 222 -9.45 -10.05 -8.93
C ALA A 222 -9.00 -8.67 -9.44
N ALA A 223 -9.01 -7.64 -8.57
CA ALA A 223 -8.52 -6.31 -8.92
C ALA A 223 -7.02 -6.31 -9.26
N ARG A 224 -6.22 -7.09 -8.54
CA ARG A 224 -4.79 -7.25 -8.81
C ARG A 224 -4.53 -7.95 -10.15
N LYS A 225 -5.27 -9.02 -10.44
CA LYS A 225 -5.21 -9.70 -11.74
C LYS A 225 -5.50 -8.74 -12.89
N THR A 226 -6.52 -7.89 -12.75
CA THR A 226 -6.85 -6.86 -13.76
C THR A 226 -5.71 -5.85 -13.94
N ALA A 227 -4.96 -5.54 -12.87
CA ALA A 227 -3.79 -4.67 -12.90
C ALA A 227 -2.50 -5.37 -13.36
N GLY A 228 -2.54 -6.66 -13.68
CA GLY A 228 -1.37 -7.45 -14.10
C GLY A 228 -0.44 -7.86 -12.95
N CYS A 229 -0.90 -7.78 -11.69
CA CYS A 229 -0.12 -8.18 -10.52
C CYS A 229 -0.44 -9.61 -10.08
N PRO A 230 0.54 -10.34 -9.51
CA PRO A 230 0.30 -11.62 -8.87
C PRO A 230 -0.73 -11.50 -7.72
N SER A 231 -1.46 -12.57 -7.44
CA SER A 231 -2.32 -12.66 -6.27
C SER A 231 -1.51 -12.50 -4.99
N LEU A 232 -2.15 -11.97 -3.96
CA LEU A 232 -1.60 -11.93 -2.59
C LEU A 232 -1.93 -13.23 -1.87
N ASP A 233 -0.96 -13.72 -1.10
CA ASP A 233 -1.18 -14.78 -0.13
C ASP A 233 -1.65 -14.20 1.20
N ASP A 234 -2.48 -14.94 1.93
CA ASP A 234 -2.89 -14.57 3.30
C ASP A 234 -1.76 -14.88 4.29
N ASP A 235 -1.43 -13.92 5.17
CA ASP A 235 -0.47 -14.13 6.26
C ASP A 235 -1.16 -13.93 7.61
N ALA A 236 -1.11 -14.97 8.45
CA ALA A 236 -1.76 -14.96 9.76
C ALA A 236 -1.22 -13.87 10.70
N ARG A 237 0.05 -13.49 10.58
CA ARG A 237 0.67 -12.44 11.40
C ARG A 237 0.15 -11.06 11.00
N LEU A 238 0.05 -10.81 9.68
CA LEU A 238 -0.57 -9.59 9.16
C LEU A 238 -2.05 -9.51 9.55
N THR A 239 -2.75 -10.64 9.54
CA THR A 239 -4.14 -10.72 10.00
C THR A 239 -4.29 -10.35 11.47
N VAL A 240 -3.38 -10.81 12.34
CA VAL A 240 -3.39 -10.43 13.77
C VAL A 240 -3.14 -8.93 13.92
N ALA A 241 -2.18 -8.36 13.19
CA ALA A 241 -1.89 -6.93 13.18
C ALA A 241 -3.10 -6.10 12.72
N ALA A 242 -3.67 -6.46 11.57
CA ALA A 242 -4.83 -5.81 10.99
C ALA A 242 -6.06 -5.86 11.91
N ARG A 243 -6.32 -7.04 12.52
CA ARG A 243 -7.44 -7.21 13.46
C ARG A 243 -7.27 -6.38 14.72
N ALA A 244 -6.06 -6.31 15.26
CA ALA A 244 -5.77 -5.47 16.43
C ALA A 244 -6.05 -3.99 16.14
N HIS A 245 -5.75 -3.51 14.93
CA HIS A 245 -6.03 -2.15 14.53
C HIS A 245 -7.53 -1.89 14.33
N SER A 246 -8.26 -2.79 13.67
CA SER A 246 -9.71 -2.68 13.52
C SER A 246 -10.42 -2.67 14.89
N LEU A 247 -9.97 -3.50 15.84
CA LEU A 247 -10.45 -3.48 17.22
C LEU A 247 -10.14 -2.14 17.91
N ALA A 248 -8.92 -1.62 17.75
CA ALA A 248 -8.54 -0.34 18.34
C ALA A 248 -9.40 0.82 17.80
N MET A 249 -9.63 0.89 16.48
CA MET A 249 -10.52 1.90 15.89
C MET A 249 -11.94 1.82 16.45
N ARG A 250 -12.47 0.59 16.63
CA ARG A 250 -13.81 0.39 17.19
C ARG A 250 -13.89 0.79 18.66
N ASP A 251 -12.98 0.28 19.48
CA ASP A 251 -13.08 0.35 20.95
C ASP A 251 -12.65 1.72 21.48
N GLU A 252 -11.65 2.33 20.85
CA GLU A 252 -11.13 3.65 21.22
C GLU A 252 -11.78 4.80 20.43
N LYS A 253 -12.73 4.48 19.54
CA LYS A 253 -13.55 5.45 18.77
C LYS A 253 -12.72 6.45 17.97
N PHE A 254 -11.61 6.02 17.37
CA PHE A 254 -10.86 6.82 16.44
C PHE A 254 -10.92 6.22 15.02
N TRP A 255 -10.49 6.99 14.04
CA TRP A 255 -10.35 6.53 12.66
C TRP A 255 -9.07 7.11 12.06
N GLY A 256 -8.17 6.25 11.61
CA GLY A 256 -6.90 6.65 11.00
C GLY A 256 -5.85 5.56 11.11
N HIS A 257 -4.74 5.77 10.43
CA HIS A 257 -3.64 4.82 10.33
C HIS A 257 -2.76 4.77 11.60
N GLU A 258 -2.65 5.89 12.30
CA GLU A 258 -1.89 5.99 13.54
C GLU A 258 -2.78 5.70 14.75
N SER A 259 -2.40 4.74 15.55
CA SER A 259 -3.13 4.35 16.77
C SER A 259 -2.31 4.67 18.00
N PRO A 260 -2.90 5.33 19.02
CA PRO A 260 -2.21 5.58 20.30
C PRO A 260 -1.72 4.29 20.96
N ARG A 261 -2.42 3.17 20.75
CA ARG A 261 -2.13 1.88 21.38
C ARG A 261 -1.23 0.97 20.55
N THR A 262 -1.43 0.93 19.23
CA THR A 262 -0.75 -0.03 18.35
C THR A 262 0.29 0.62 17.43
N GLY A 263 0.46 1.94 17.50
CA GLY A 263 1.43 2.69 16.71
C GLY A 263 1.04 2.84 15.24
N SER A 264 2.05 3.00 14.40
CA SER A 264 1.92 3.08 12.94
C SER A 264 1.64 1.71 12.31
N PRO A 265 1.21 1.64 11.01
CA PRO A 265 1.12 0.39 10.26
C PRO A 265 2.42 -0.43 10.32
N SER A 266 3.56 0.23 10.14
CA SER A 266 4.88 -0.44 10.21
C SER A 266 5.20 -1.00 11.60
N ASP A 267 4.77 -0.31 12.68
CA ASP A 267 4.92 -0.83 14.05
C ASP A 267 4.09 -2.08 14.26
N ARG A 268 2.85 -2.09 13.79
CA ARG A 268 1.96 -3.26 13.91
C ARG A 268 2.52 -4.48 13.19
N VAL A 269 3.00 -4.30 11.96
CA VAL A 269 3.64 -5.37 11.17
C VAL A 269 4.87 -5.90 11.91
N ARG A 270 5.70 -5.01 12.48
CA ARG A 270 6.88 -5.39 13.26
C ARG A 270 6.51 -6.13 14.54
N PHE A 271 5.50 -5.66 15.29
CA PHE A 271 5.04 -6.33 16.51
C PHE A 271 4.42 -7.70 16.24
N ALA A 272 3.87 -7.91 15.05
CA ALA A 272 3.43 -9.22 14.59
C ALA A 272 4.57 -10.17 14.19
N GLY A 273 5.83 -9.76 14.38
CA GLY A 273 7.02 -10.57 14.09
C GLY A 273 7.43 -10.56 12.61
N LEU A 274 6.96 -9.57 11.85
CA LEU A 274 7.35 -9.40 10.45
C LEU A 274 8.26 -8.18 10.29
N LEU A 275 9.43 -8.40 9.72
CA LEU A 275 10.27 -7.32 9.22
C LEU A 275 10.23 -7.37 7.70
N THR A 276 9.83 -6.27 7.10
CA THR A 276 9.66 -6.15 5.64
C THR A 276 10.24 -4.83 5.15
N THR A 277 10.69 -4.82 3.90
CA THR A 277 11.17 -3.61 3.24
C THR A 277 10.02 -2.76 2.68
N ARG A 278 8.83 -3.34 2.57
CA ARG A 278 7.64 -2.68 2.04
C ARG A 278 6.40 -3.15 2.78
N SER A 279 5.70 -2.21 3.39
CA SER A 279 4.36 -2.41 3.96
C SER A 279 3.42 -1.31 3.49
N GLY A 280 2.13 -1.56 3.58
CA GLY A 280 1.08 -0.61 3.29
C GLY A 280 -0.19 -1.00 4.03
N GLU A 281 -1.07 -0.04 4.23
CA GLU A 281 -2.32 -0.26 4.93
C GLU A 281 -3.47 0.42 4.19
N ASN A 282 -4.61 -0.25 4.14
CA ASN A 282 -5.89 0.35 3.83
C ASN A 282 -6.83 0.14 5.02
N ILE A 283 -7.64 1.15 5.30
CA ILE A 283 -8.73 1.06 6.28
C ILE A 283 -10.05 1.45 5.61
N ALA A 284 -11.09 0.68 5.88
CA ALA A 284 -12.42 0.96 5.36
C ALA A 284 -13.49 0.45 6.32
N ARG A 285 -14.71 0.89 6.11
CA ARG A 285 -15.89 0.32 6.74
C ARG A 285 -17.04 0.24 5.75
N GLY A 286 -17.89 -0.74 5.95
CA GLY A 286 -19.08 -0.93 5.11
C GLY A 286 -19.84 -2.18 5.49
N PRO A 287 -21.07 -2.32 4.97
CA PRO A 287 -21.96 -3.40 5.32
C PRO A 287 -21.61 -4.74 4.67
N SER A 288 -20.84 -4.75 3.58
CA SER A 288 -20.43 -5.96 2.87
C SER A 288 -18.99 -5.87 2.36
N ALA A 289 -18.40 -7.00 2.03
CA ALA A 289 -17.05 -7.07 1.42
C ALA A 289 -16.99 -6.32 0.08
N GLN A 290 -18.08 -6.41 -0.71
CA GLN A 290 -18.20 -5.70 -1.97
C GLN A 290 -18.21 -4.18 -1.77
N ASP A 291 -19.03 -3.65 -0.81
CA ASP A 291 -19.09 -2.21 -0.53
C ASP A 291 -17.74 -1.68 -0.05
N VAL A 292 -17.07 -2.42 0.84
CA VAL A 292 -15.71 -2.09 1.32
C VAL A 292 -14.73 -2.06 0.16
N HIS A 293 -14.75 -3.07 -0.69
CA HIS A 293 -13.86 -3.15 -1.83
C HIS A 293 -14.11 -2.03 -2.85
N GLU A 294 -15.36 -1.77 -3.20
CA GLU A 294 -15.73 -0.68 -4.13
C GLU A 294 -15.28 0.69 -3.59
N SER A 295 -15.53 0.96 -2.30
CA SER A 295 -15.09 2.20 -1.65
C SER A 295 -13.56 2.37 -1.69
N LEU A 296 -12.81 1.31 -1.43
CA LEU A 296 -11.35 1.32 -1.53
C LEU A 296 -10.87 1.53 -2.97
N MET A 297 -11.53 0.91 -3.94
CA MET A 297 -11.19 1.05 -5.35
C MET A 297 -11.58 2.40 -5.95
N ASP A 298 -12.55 3.10 -5.36
CA ASP A 298 -12.93 4.47 -5.72
C ASP A 298 -11.99 5.53 -5.12
N SER A 299 -11.06 5.14 -4.25
CA SER A 299 -9.99 6.01 -3.75
C SER A 299 -8.68 5.68 -4.47
N PRO A 300 -8.10 6.61 -5.24
CA PRO A 300 -6.83 6.41 -5.92
C PRO A 300 -5.71 5.94 -5.00
N GLY A 301 -5.61 6.47 -3.77
CA GLY A 301 -4.63 6.07 -2.77
C GLY A 301 -4.78 4.61 -2.36
N HIS A 302 -5.98 4.20 -1.95
CA HIS A 302 -6.27 2.82 -1.54
C HIS A 302 -6.16 1.84 -2.72
N ARG A 303 -6.65 2.23 -3.91
CA ARG A 303 -6.50 1.46 -5.15
C ARG A 303 -5.04 1.19 -5.46
N SER A 304 -4.17 2.22 -5.37
CA SER A 304 -2.74 2.06 -5.64
C SER A 304 -2.08 1.05 -4.69
N THR A 305 -2.51 0.99 -3.44
CA THR A 305 -2.04 0.00 -2.47
C THR A 305 -2.48 -1.42 -2.87
N ILE A 306 -3.77 -1.63 -3.21
CA ILE A 306 -4.29 -2.93 -3.64
C ILE A 306 -3.58 -3.40 -4.92
N GLN A 307 -3.41 -2.52 -5.90
CA GLN A 307 -2.84 -2.83 -7.22
C GLN A 307 -1.31 -2.76 -7.28
N SER A 308 -0.63 -2.56 -6.14
CA SER A 308 0.83 -2.54 -6.11
C SER A 308 1.41 -3.96 -6.20
N CYS A 309 2.11 -4.26 -7.29
CA CYS A 309 2.81 -5.54 -7.47
C CYS A 309 3.98 -5.75 -6.50
N VAL A 310 4.35 -4.73 -5.72
CA VAL A 310 5.42 -4.82 -4.71
C VAL A 310 5.03 -5.75 -3.58
N TYR A 311 3.74 -5.77 -3.19
CA TYR A 311 3.26 -6.61 -2.10
C TYR A 311 3.01 -8.03 -2.56
N THR A 312 3.32 -8.98 -1.68
CA THR A 312 3.16 -10.44 -1.90
C THR A 312 2.15 -11.06 -0.94
N HIS A 313 1.90 -10.43 0.21
CA HIS A 313 1.01 -10.93 1.24
C HIS A 313 0.08 -9.84 1.76
N VAL A 314 -1.05 -10.24 2.28
CA VAL A 314 -2.02 -9.39 2.96
C VAL A 314 -2.58 -10.08 4.20
N GLY A 315 -2.87 -9.30 5.24
CA GLY A 315 -3.70 -9.73 6.35
C GLY A 315 -4.97 -8.89 6.41
N LEU A 316 -6.11 -9.52 6.60
CA LEU A 316 -7.40 -8.86 6.68
C LEU A 316 -7.92 -8.87 8.13
N GLY A 317 -7.97 -7.71 8.76
CA GLY A 317 -8.58 -7.50 10.07
C GLY A 317 -10.03 -7.05 9.91
N ILE A 318 -10.98 -7.93 10.17
CA ILE A 318 -12.41 -7.71 9.98
C ILE A 318 -13.09 -7.79 11.34
N VAL A 319 -13.82 -6.74 11.73
CA VAL A 319 -14.48 -6.64 13.03
C VAL A 319 -15.85 -6.02 12.84
N ALA A 320 -16.88 -6.60 13.46
CA ALA A 320 -18.20 -5.97 13.48
C ALA A 320 -18.15 -4.61 14.17
N GLY A 321 -18.87 -3.63 13.63
CA GLY A 321 -18.97 -2.29 14.21
C GLY A 321 -19.58 -2.30 15.62
N ALA A 322 -19.53 -1.14 16.29
CA ALA A 322 -20.15 -0.99 17.60
C ALA A 322 -21.70 -1.06 17.49
N ALA A 323 -22.37 -1.30 18.60
CA ALA A 323 -23.83 -1.56 18.63
C ALA A 323 -24.71 -0.51 17.94
N HIS A 324 -24.25 0.76 17.84
CA HIS A 324 -24.97 1.81 17.12
C HIS A 324 -24.67 1.86 15.61
N ASP A 325 -23.61 1.14 15.15
CA ASP A 325 -23.22 0.93 13.75
C ASP A 325 -23.07 -0.58 13.44
N ALA A 326 -23.88 -1.41 14.11
CA ALA A 326 -23.75 -2.88 14.08
C ALA A 326 -23.94 -3.51 12.68
N SER A 327 -24.43 -2.73 11.71
CA SER A 327 -24.58 -3.17 10.32
C SER A 327 -23.29 -3.03 9.49
N ASP A 328 -22.29 -2.31 10.00
CA ASP A 328 -21.03 -2.07 9.28
C ASP A 328 -19.90 -2.92 9.87
N TRP A 329 -19.05 -3.41 9.00
CA TRP A 329 -17.77 -4.01 9.34
C TRP A 329 -16.68 -2.94 9.30
N ILE A 330 -15.76 -3.00 10.25
CA ILE A 330 -14.51 -2.23 10.24
C ILE A 330 -13.42 -3.14 9.71
N VAL A 331 -12.75 -2.69 8.67
CA VAL A 331 -11.76 -3.48 7.93
C VAL A 331 -10.42 -2.77 7.88
N THR A 332 -9.38 -3.49 8.24
CA THR A 332 -7.99 -3.13 7.98
C THR A 332 -7.38 -4.16 7.04
N GLN A 333 -6.72 -3.71 5.99
CA GLN A 333 -5.88 -4.53 5.11
C GLN A 333 -4.43 -4.14 5.37
N GLU A 334 -3.64 -5.04 5.97
CA GLU A 334 -2.19 -4.86 6.12
C GLU A 334 -1.47 -5.61 5.02
N PHE A 335 -0.72 -4.88 4.18
CA PHE A 335 0.04 -5.43 3.06
C PHE A 335 1.52 -5.48 3.42
N ALA A 336 2.20 -6.54 2.98
CA ALA A 336 3.64 -6.65 3.12
C ALA A 336 4.29 -7.34 1.92
N ARG A 337 5.53 -6.97 1.66
CA ARG A 337 6.43 -7.79 0.86
C ARG A 337 7.12 -8.78 1.81
N ILE A 338 6.81 -10.05 1.69
CA ILE A 338 7.48 -11.13 2.40
C ILE A 338 8.27 -11.93 1.36
N ASN A 339 9.58 -12.09 1.59
CA ASN A 339 10.39 -12.89 0.70
C ASN A 339 9.95 -14.36 0.79
N PRO A 340 9.74 -15.04 -0.34
CA PRO A 340 9.34 -16.45 -0.32
C PRO A 340 10.46 -17.30 0.29
N THR A 341 10.09 -18.40 0.93
CA THR A 341 11.06 -19.45 1.25
C THR A 341 11.50 -20.12 -0.04
N ILE A 342 12.81 -20.18 -0.28
CA ILE A 342 13.37 -20.74 -1.50
C ILE A 342 14.07 -22.07 -1.24
N ALA A 343 14.01 -23.00 -2.19
CA ALA A 343 14.86 -24.17 -2.20
C ALA A 343 16.26 -23.74 -2.67
N ILE A 344 17.25 -23.73 -1.77
CA ILE A 344 18.59 -23.19 -2.03
C ILE A 344 19.23 -23.82 -3.27
N GLY A 345 19.10 -25.15 -3.46
CA GLY A 345 19.66 -25.83 -4.63
C GLY A 345 19.06 -25.37 -5.96
N ASP A 346 17.76 -25.08 -5.98
CA ASP A 346 17.08 -24.53 -7.17
C ASP A 346 17.51 -23.08 -7.42
N ALA A 347 17.62 -22.29 -6.34
CA ALA A 347 18.09 -20.91 -6.41
C ALA A 347 19.50 -20.82 -6.99
N LEU A 348 20.42 -21.67 -6.57
CA LEU A 348 21.80 -21.69 -7.09
C LEU A 348 21.82 -22.00 -8.60
N ARG A 349 21.00 -22.98 -9.05
CA ARG A 349 20.87 -23.31 -10.47
C ARG A 349 20.28 -22.14 -11.28
N ASP A 350 19.26 -21.51 -10.77
CA ASP A 350 18.59 -20.36 -11.43
C ASP A 350 19.53 -19.16 -11.53
N ILE A 351 20.26 -18.83 -10.46
CA ILE A 351 21.25 -17.74 -10.45
C ILE A 351 22.32 -18.00 -11.51
N LEU A 352 22.91 -19.21 -11.56
CA LEU A 352 23.95 -19.55 -12.52
C LEU A 352 23.44 -19.48 -13.97
N SER A 353 22.24 -20.04 -14.23
CA SER A 353 21.62 -20.03 -15.55
C SER A 353 21.38 -18.60 -16.04
N ARG A 354 20.77 -17.75 -15.21
CA ARG A 354 20.49 -16.34 -15.56
C ARG A 354 21.78 -15.53 -15.70
N ALA A 355 22.77 -15.76 -14.84
CA ALA A 355 24.07 -15.11 -14.97
C ALA A 355 24.74 -15.44 -16.30
N ASN A 356 24.74 -16.71 -16.72
CA ASN A 356 25.28 -17.13 -18.00
C ASN A 356 24.50 -16.57 -19.19
N HIS A 357 23.15 -16.47 -19.07
CA HIS A 357 22.35 -15.81 -20.10
C HIS A 357 22.71 -14.32 -20.24
N GLN A 358 22.88 -13.60 -19.14
CA GLN A 358 23.31 -12.18 -19.16
C GLN A 358 24.72 -12.03 -19.73
N ARG A 359 25.65 -12.94 -19.39
CA ARG A 359 27.03 -12.94 -19.91
C ARG A 359 27.05 -13.18 -21.40
N ALA A 360 26.28 -14.16 -21.88
CA ALA A 360 26.18 -14.44 -23.33
C ALA A 360 25.64 -13.21 -24.09
N ALA A 361 24.63 -12.53 -23.57
CA ALA A 361 24.09 -11.30 -24.14
C ALA A 361 25.13 -10.15 -24.16
N ALA A 362 26.12 -10.17 -23.25
CA ALA A 362 27.22 -9.21 -23.15
C ALA A 362 28.48 -9.67 -23.92
N GLY A 363 28.43 -10.80 -24.63
CA GLY A 363 29.60 -11.36 -25.36
C GLY A 363 30.68 -11.96 -24.46
N LEU A 364 30.37 -12.27 -23.20
CA LEU A 364 31.28 -12.85 -22.23
C LEU A 364 31.17 -14.39 -22.23
N ALA A 365 32.26 -15.08 -21.90
CA ALA A 365 32.27 -16.53 -21.75
C ALA A 365 31.37 -16.97 -20.56
N GLU A 366 30.74 -18.15 -20.73
CA GLU A 366 29.96 -18.77 -19.66
C GLU A 366 30.84 -19.17 -18.45
N LEU A 367 30.25 -19.06 -17.25
CA LEU A 367 30.87 -19.48 -15.99
C LEU A 367 30.53 -20.96 -15.74
N ARG A 368 31.53 -21.74 -15.36
CA ARG A 368 31.37 -23.14 -14.95
C ARG A 368 31.37 -23.22 -13.44
N TRP A 369 30.49 -24.06 -12.89
CA TRP A 369 30.44 -24.30 -11.45
C TRP A 369 31.74 -24.92 -10.95
N GLU A 370 32.35 -24.31 -9.92
CA GLU A 370 33.54 -24.80 -9.27
C GLU A 370 33.27 -25.06 -7.78
N LEU A 371 33.42 -26.33 -7.38
CA LEU A 371 33.01 -26.78 -6.05
C LEU A 371 33.75 -26.05 -4.92
N ARG A 372 35.08 -25.83 -5.07
CA ARG A 372 35.89 -25.19 -4.03
C ARG A 372 35.53 -23.72 -3.85
N LEU A 373 35.17 -23.04 -4.93
CA LEU A 373 34.63 -21.68 -4.85
C LEU A 373 33.26 -21.67 -4.16
N ALA A 374 32.40 -22.67 -4.47
CA ALA A 374 31.10 -22.79 -3.85
C ALA A 374 31.18 -23.09 -2.35
N GLU A 375 32.05 -24.01 -1.92
CA GLU A 375 32.31 -24.32 -0.52
C GLU A 375 32.80 -23.08 0.25
N ALA A 376 33.71 -22.32 -0.33
CA ALA A 376 34.22 -21.09 0.28
C ALA A 376 33.15 -19.98 0.34
N ALA A 377 32.37 -19.82 -0.72
CA ALA A 377 31.27 -18.87 -0.79
C ALA A 377 30.17 -19.23 0.23
N GLN A 378 29.81 -20.52 0.34
CA GLN A 378 28.79 -20.98 1.28
C GLN A 378 29.23 -20.76 2.74
N PHE A 379 30.47 -21.10 3.10
CA PHE A 379 31.05 -20.84 4.42
C PHE A 379 31.00 -19.34 4.77
N ALA A 380 31.33 -18.48 3.83
CA ALA A 380 31.26 -17.05 4.02
C ALA A 380 29.82 -16.53 4.14
N ALA A 381 28.85 -17.06 3.36
CA ALA A 381 27.43 -16.72 3.47
C ALA A 381 26.85 -17.15 4.84
N GLU A 382 27.24 -18.32 5.36
CA GLU A 382 26.86 -18.78 6.69
C GLU A 382 27.41 -17.87 7.80
N SER A 383 28.61 -17.32 7.61
CA SER A 383 29.18 -16.37 8.57
C SER A 383 28.40 -15.05 8.65
N MET A 384 27.70 -14.63 7.57
CA MET A 384 26.92 -13.40 7.55
C MET A 384 25.66 -13.47 8.43
N VAL A 385 25.17 -14.67 8.74
CA VAL A 385 24.01 -14.89 9.62
C VAL A 385 24.38 -15.17 11.07
N SER A 386 25.66 -15.19 11.38
CA SER A 386 26.16 -15.37 12.75
C SER A 386 25.89 -14.12 13.61
N PRO A 387 25.60 -14.25 14.91
CA PRO A 387 25.50 -13.10 15.83
C PRO A 387 26.75 -12.21 15.87
N ALA A 388 27.92 -12.75 15.51
CA ALA A 388 29.19 -12.02 15.45
C ALA A 388 29.56 -11.60 14.03
N ALA A 389 28.55 -11.50 13.12
CA ALA A 389 28.78 -11.19 11.71
C ALA A 389 29.44 -9.82 11.53
N ASP A 390 30.56 -9.82 10.80
CA ASP A 390 31.21 -8.60 10.29
C ASP A 390 31.17 -8.63 8.76
N ALA A 391 30.35 -7.78 8.17
CA ALA A 391 30.22 -7.68 6.72
C ALA A 391 31.56 -7.37 6.01
N ASN A 392 32.50 -6.67 6.69
CA ASN A 392 33.81 -6.38 6.13
C ASN A 392 34.75 -7.61 6.20
N ALA A 393 34.47 -8.58 7.07
CA ALA A 393 35.24 -9.80 7.17
C ALA A 393 34.81 -10.89 6.16
N THR A 394 33.60 -10.79 5.59
CA THR A 394 33.02 -11.83 4.73
C THR A 394 33.94 -12.25 3.58
N GLY A 395 34.46 -11.28 2.83
CA GLY A 395 35.40 -11.56 1.74
C GLY A 395 36.72 -12.21 2.22
N LYS A 396 37.24 -11.78 3.39
CA LYS A 396 38.43 -12.39 3.98
C LYS A 396 38.18 -13.81 4.43
N LEU A 397 37.03 -14.10 4.98
CA LEU A 397 36.60 -15.45 5.37
C LEU A 397 36.47 -16.38 4.16
N ALA A 398 35.87 -15.91 3.08
CA ALA A 398 35.80 -16.67 1.84
C ALA A 398 37.21 -17.04 1.30
N LEU A 399 38.09 -16.05 1.24
CA LEU A 399 39.49 -16.27 0.81
C LEU A 399 40.26 -17.19 1.74
N ALA A 400 40.11 -17.04 3.05
CA ALA A 400 40.76 -17.90 4.04
C ALA A 400 40.25 -19.33 3.95
N GLN A 401 38.98 -19.55 3.66
CA GLN A 401 38.43 -20.89 3.48
C GLN A 401 38.95 -21.50 2.17
N LEU A 402 38.99 -20.74 1.09
CA LEU A 402 39.52 -21.19 -0.19
C LEU A 402 41.02 -21.55 -0.08
N ALA A 403 41.80 -20.79 0.67
CA ALA A 403 43.23 -21.07 0.90
C ALA A 403 43.51 -22.39 1.58
N LYS A 404 42.52 -23.02 2.21
CA LYS A 404 42.64 -24.36 2.78
C LYS A 404 42.54 -25.48 1.74
N SER A 405 42.06 -25.12 0.52
CA SER A 405 42.00 -26.05 -0.61
C SER A 405 43.35 -26.12 -1.33
N ASP A 406 43.56 -27.17 -2.08
CA ASP A 406 44.73 -27.41 -2.92
C ASP A 406 44.58 -26.87 -4.34
N VAL A 407 43.54 -26.06 -4.60
CA VAL A 407 43.24 -25.45 -5.89
C VAL A 407 43.81 -24.03 -5.95
N TRP A 408 44.45 -23.73 -7.09
CA TRP A 408 44.96 -22.38 -7.36
C TRP A 408 44.21 -21.71 -8.51
N PHE A 409 43.92 -20.42 -8.35
CA PHE A 409 43.26 -19.58 -9.35
C PHE A 409 44.13 -18.38 -9.73
N ALA A 410 44.13 -18.00 -11.00
CA ALA A 410 44.95 -16.88 -11.49
C ALA A 410 44.32 -15.53 -11.12
N HIS A 411 43.00 -15.39 -11.30
CA HIS A 411 42.22 -14.23 -10.93
C HIS A 411 41.07 -14.67 -10.05
N LEU A 412 40.80 -13.92 -9.00
CA LEU A 412 39.75 -14.25 -8.03
C LEU A 412 38.99 -12.98 -7.69
N ASN A 413 37.68 -13.00 -7.85
CA ASN A 413 36.78 -11.94 -7.42
C ASN A 413 35.77 -12.52 -6.43
N ALA A 414 35.39 -11.69 -5.45
CA ALA A 414 34.31 -12.00 -4.54
C ALA A 414 33.38 -10.80 -4.39
N SER A 415 32.09 -11.04 -4.42
CA SER A 415 31.05 -10.06 -4.14
C SER A 415 30.04 -10.68 -3.20
N TRP A 416 29.55 -9.90 -2.24
CA TRP A 416 28.58 -10.36 -1.26
C TRP A 416 27.58 -9.29 -0.89
N GLY A 417 26.49 -9.69 -0.24
CA GLY A 417 25.52 -8.77 0.31
C GLY A 417 24.18 -9.43 0.63
N GLU A 418 23.35 -8.64 1.26
CA GLU A 418 21.97 -8.96 1.55
C GLU A 418 21.11 -8.70 0.31
N ARG A 419 20.18 -9.60 0.00
CA ARG A 419 19.33 -9.54 -1.19
C ARG A 419 17.88 -9.88 -0.84
N ASP A 420 16.95 -9.21 -1.50
CA ASP A 420 15.50 -9.45 -1.32
C ASP A 420 14.97 -10.52 -2.30
N SER A 421 15.72 -10.82 -3.35
CA SER A 421 15.32 -11.79 -4.36
C SER A 421 16.54 -12.35 -5.11
N ILE A 422 16.30 -13.43 -5.86
CA ILE A 422 17.29 -14.00 -6.78
C ILE A 422 17.68 -12.99 -7.86
N GLU A 423 16.71 -12.25 -8.42
CA GLU A 423 16.93 -11.22 -9.43
C GLU A 423 17.91 -10.14 -8.94
N SER A 424 17.74 -9.68 -7.71
CA SER A 424 18.63 -8.67 -7.12
C SER A 424 20.06 -9.18 -6.90
N THR A 425 20.24 -10.50 -6.81
CA THR A 425 21.55 -11.15 -6.70
C THR A 425 22.38 -10.95 -7.97
N LEU A 426 21.74 -10.96 -9.15
CA LEU A 426 22.43 -10.82 -10.45
C LEU A 426 23.07 -9.44 -10.67
N SER A 427 22.78 -8.45 -9.82
CA SER A 427 23.45 -7.14 -9.83
C SER A 427 24.86 -7.15 -9.22
N LEU A 428 25.30 -8.26 -8.62
CA LEU A 428 26.65 -8.38 -8.04
C LEU A 428 27.73 -8.31 -9.13
N LYS A 429 28.79 -7.54 -8.87
CA LYS A 429 29.87 -7.27 -9.84
C LYS A 429 30.59 -8.53 -10.32
N SER A 430 30.66 -9.58 -9.51
CA SER A 430 31.31 -10.84 -9.87
C SER A 430 30.72 -11.48 -11.13
N PHE A 431 29.43 -11.25 -11.43
CA PHE A 431 28.79 -11.81 -12.64
C PHE A 431 29.24 -11.13 -13.94
N SER A 432 29.73 -9.89 -13.89
CA SER A 432 30.21 -9.14 -15.07
C SER A 432 31.73 -9.15 -15.24
N ALA A 433 32.47 -9.89 -14.42
CA ALA A 433 33.91 -10.00 -14.53
C ALA A 433 34.30 -10.67 -15.85
N THR A 434 35.31 -10.10 -16.56
CA THR A 434 35.67 -10.50 -17.93
C THR A 434 36.68 -11.64 -17.97
N GLU A 435 37.63 -11.69 -17.01
CA GLU A 435 38.77 -12.59 -17.00
C GLU A 435 38.52 -13.80 -16.08
N VAL A 436 37.29 -14.35 -16.11
CA VAL A 436 36.91 -15.48 -15.27
C VAL A 436 36.15 -16.52 -16.07
N ASP A 437 36.30 -17.79 -15.70
CA ASP A 437 35.65 -18.95 -16.34
C ASP A 437 34.95 -19.86 -15.30
N SER A 438 35.13 -19.61 -14.05
CA SER A 438 34.63 -20.43 -12.96
C SER A 438 33.90 -19.63 -11.93
N ILE A 439 32.87 -20.24 -11.31
CA ILE A 439 32.02 -19.60 -10.29
C ILE A 439 31.66 -20.56 -9.16
N GLY A 440 31.61 -20.03 -7.95
CA GLY A 440 30.96 -20.64 -6.79
C GLY A 440 30.01 -19.62 -6.15
N ILE A 441 28.85 -20.09 -5.72
CA ILE A 441 27.84 -19.26 -5.08
C ILE A 441 27.45 -19.90 -3.75
N GLY A 442 27.47 -19.10 -2.68
CA GLY A 442 26.92 -19.45 -1.39
C GLY A 442 25.66 -18.62 -1.11
N VAL A 443 24.60 -19.26 -0.68
CA VAL A 443 23.34 -18.62 -0.33
C VAL A 443 22.84 -19.16 1.00
N VAL A 444 22.48 -18.24 1.90
CA VAL A 444 21.77 -18.55 3.15
C VAL A 444 20.52 -17.70 3.18
N GLN A 445 19.39 -18.30 3.50
CA GLN A 445 18.16 -17.58 3.77
C GLN A 445 17.88 -17.61 5.28
N ALA A 446 17.72 -16.45 5.88
CA ALA A 446 17.48 -16.33 7.31
C ALA A 446 16.57 -15.15 7.67
N SER A 447 15.87 -15.29 8.79
CA SER A 447 15.12 -14.21 9.44
C SER A 447 15.88 -13.79 10.70
N LEU A 448 16.64 -12.70 10.60
CA LEU A 448 17.46 -12.19 11.70
C LEU A 448 16.78 -11.00 12.36
N THR A 449 17.06 -10.78 13.65
CA THR A 449 16.57 -9.59 14.36
C THR A 449 17.06 -8.31 13.64
N GLY A 450 16.12 -7.41 13.31
CA GLY A 450 16.43 -6.16 12.59
C GLY A 450 16.61 -6.31 11.07
N LYS A 451 16.39 -7.50 10.49
CA LYS A 451 16.46 -7.75 9.05
C LYS A 451 15.12 -8.22 8.50
N PRO A 452 14.83 -7.99 7.21
CA PRO A 452 13.61 -8.52 6.57
C PRO A 452 13.46 -10.03 6.75
N THR A 453 12.21 -10.47 6.90
CA THR A 453 11.88 -11.90 6.99
C THR A 453 12.34 -12.62 5.72
N ASN A 454 12.95 -13.79 5.87
CA ASN A 454 13.50 -14.58 4.78
C ASN A 454 14.51 -13.83 3.90
N GLN A 455 15.34 -12.99 4.51
CA GLN A 455 16.42 -12.27 3.82
C GLN A 455 17.43 -13.25 3.24
N LEU A 456 17.89 -12.99 2.02
CA LEU A 456 18.97 -13.75 1.39
C LEU A 456 20.32 -13.11 1.72
N PHE A 457 21.28 -13.94 2.13
CA PHE A 457 22.68 -13.60 2.32
C PHE A 457 23.46 -14.35 1.25
N VAL A 458 24.06 -13.62 0.34
CA VAL A 458 24.66 -14.18 -0.87
C VAL A 458 26.14 -13.81 -0.95
N VAL A 459 26.95 -14.79 -1.27
CA VAL A 459 28.37 -14.62 -1.62
C VAL A 459 28.59 -15.25 -2.99
N VAL A 460 29.17 -14.50 -3.91
CA VAL A 460 29.52 -14.96 -5.26
C VAL A 460 31.03 -14.83 -5.42
N MET A 461 31.69 -15.94 -5.69
CA MET A 461 33.10 -15.98 -6.02
C MET A 461 33.27 -16.38 -7.48
N THR A 462 34.08 -15.64 -8.24
CA THR A 462 34.42 -15.98 -9.62
C THR A 462 35.93 -16.01 -9.76
N ALA A 463 36.42 -16.92 -10.57
CA ALA A 463 37.85 -17.10 -10.75
C ALA A 463 38.22 -17.48 -12.18
N GLN A 464 39.44 -17.24 -12.56
CA GLN A 464 40.07 -17.82 -13.74
C GLN A 464 40.79 -19.11 -13.33
N SER A 465 40.42 -20.24 -13.94
CA SER A 465 41.11 -21.52 -13.72
C SER A 465 42.57 -21.39 -14.10
N GLY A 466 43.45 -21.70 -13.16
CA GLY A 466 44.90 -21.69 -13.40
C GLY A 466 45.41 -23.10 -13.76
N SER A 467 46.31 -23.21 -14.70
CA SER A 467 47.13 -24.41 -14.83
C SER A 467 48.17 -24.43 -13.69
N ARG A 468 48.26 -25.54 -12.96
CA ARG A 468 49.33 -25.75 -11.96
C ARG A 468 50.69 -25.54 -12.66
N ARG A 469 51.31 -24.37 -12.49
CA ARG A 469 52.75 -24.25 -12.79
C ARG A 469 53.48 -25.07 -11.74
N GLU A 470 54.31 -25.98 -12.18
CA GLU A 470 55.27 -26.73 -11.35
C GLU A 470 55.97 -25.79 -10.37
N SER A 471 56.03 -26.19 -9.13
CA SER A 471 56.58 -25.47 -8.00
C SER A 471 57.94 -24.85 -8.28
N HIS A 472 58.01 -23.54 -8.46
CA HIS A 472 59.25 -22.81 -8.18
C HIS A 472 59.36 -22.63 -6.67
N PRO A 473 60.51 -22.96 -6.04
CA PRO A 473 60.68 -22.72 -4.62
C PRO A 473 60.59 -21.25 -4.30
N ALA A 474 59.84 -20.91 -3.26
CA ALA A 474 59.62 -19.54 -2.80
C ALA A 474 60.96 -18.83 -2.59
N ARG A 475 61.17 -17.73 -3.32
CA ARG A 475 62.25 -16.78 -3.07
C ARG A 475 61.96 -16.06 -1.76
N PRO A 476 62.90 -16.05 -0.75
CA PRO A 476 62.65 -15.35 0.50
C PRO A 476 62.42 -13.85 0.22
N LEU A 477 61.36 -13.28 0.75
CA LEU A 477 61.12 -11.85 0.78
C LEU A 477 62.22 -11.17 1.60
N ALA A 478 62.98 -10.27 0.97
CA ALA A 478 63.93 -9.39 1.65
C ALA A 478 63.16 -8.49 2.62
N PRO A 479 63.73 -8.19 3.82
CA PRO A 479 63.07 -7.30 4.77
C PRO A 479 62.96 -5.89 4.23
N GLN A 480 61.76 -5.35 4.18
CA GLN A 480 61.56 -3.93 3.90
C GLN A 480 62.07 -3.10 5.08
N GLN A 481 63.06 -2.24 4.80
CA GLN A 481 63.54 -1.23 5.74
C GLN A 481 62.47 -0.14 5.90
N ASN A 482 62.08 0.12 7.15
CA ASN A 482 61.25 1.25 7.54
C ASN A 482 61.92 2.58 7.19
N PRO A 483 61.30 3.52 6.48
CA PRO A 483 61.81 4.89 6.44
C PRO A 483 61.45 5.58 7.75
N LYS A 484 62.49 6.14 8.39
CA LYS A 484 62.41 7.02 9.56
C LYS A 484 61.58 8.25 9.19
N ALA A 485 60.63 8.60 10.04
CA ALA A 485 59.99 9.89 10.09
C ALA A 485 60.97 10.96 10.65
N PRO A 486 60.85 12.21 10.20
CA PRO A 486 61.19 13.35 11.03
C PRO A 486 60.10 13.77 11.99
#